data_e65d8094761054223b56850b546d5ab4
#
_entry.id   e65d8094761054223b56850b546d5ab4
#
_cell.length_a   1.000
_cell.length_b   1.000
_cell.length_c   1.000
_cell.angle_alpha   90.00
_cell.angle_beta   90.00
_cell.angle_gamma   90.00
#
_symmetry.space_group_name_H-M   'P 1'
#
loop_
_entity.id
_entity.type
_entity.pdbx_description
1 polymer ?
#
loop_
_entity_poly.entity_id
_entity_poly.type
_entity_poly.pdbx_seq_one_letter_code
_entity_poly.pdbx_strand_id
1 'polypeptide(L)'
;MKVGIIGAGRIGKVHAKNISMFVPEMEIKTIADPFMNEQTEAFARSCGIPNTTKDANDILNDPEIEAVLICSSTDTHSKYIIEAAHAGKHIFCEKPIDYDLTKVHAAINAAKEAGVKLQIGFCRRFDHNHRAVYDMVRDGKVGKVNIIKISSRDPEPPPVSYVKVSGGIFYDMMIHDFDMARFLAGSEVTEVNAIGSVLVDPGIGEAGDVDTALVTLKFENGAIGVIDNSRKAVYGYDQRVEVFGSEGCAEDQNDTPNTAVLSTADGAVHGVAY
;
A
#
# COMPACT_ATOMS: atom_id res chain seq x y z
N MET A 1 -16.89 -3.80 -16.86
CA MET A 1 -16.79 -2.46 -16.28
C MET A 1 -15.70 -1.68 -16.99
N LYS A 2 -16.00 -0.50 -17.54
CA LYS A 2 -14.97 0.38 -18.13
C LYS A 2 -14.36 1.28 -17.06
N VAL A 3 -13.04 1.37 -17.05
CA VAL A 3 -12.30 2.13 -16.04
C VAL A 3 -11.30 3.10 -16.65
N GLY A 4 -10.98 4.17 -15.92
CA GLY A 4 -9.91 5.09 -16.23
C GLY A 4 -8.81 5.03 -15.19
N ILE A 5 -7.55 5.28 -15.59
CA ILE A 5 -6.41 5.39 -14.67
C ILE A 5 -5.88 6.82 -14.70
N ILE A 6 -5.81 7.47 -13.56
CA ILE A 6 -5.21 8.80 -13.36
C ILE A 6 -3.85 8.63 -12.70
N GLY A 7 -2.79 8.90 -13.45
CA GLY A 7 -1.40 8.67 -13.07
C GLY A 7 -0.79 7.43 -13.74
N ALA A 8 0.19 7.63 -14.60
CA ALA A 8 0.93 6.60 -15.33
C ALA A 8 2.36 6.40 -14.80
N GLY A 9 2.57 6.70 -13.53
CA GLY A 9 3.80 6.42 -12.81
C GLY A 9 4.01 4.93 -12.57
N ARG A 10 4.97 4.58 -11.70
CA ARG A 10 5.30 3.17 -11.39
C ARG A 10 4.06 2.37 -10.99
N ILE A 11 3.27 2.87 -10.02
CA ILE A 11 2.12 2.12 -9.48
C ILE A 11 0.95 2.06 -10.47
N GLY A 12 0.68 3.14 -11.20
CA GLY A 12 -0.36 3.14 -12.23
C GLY A 12 -0.07 2.13 -13.35
N LYS A 13 1.20 1.98 -13.74
CA LYS A 13 1.62 0.94 -14.70
C LYS A 13 1.45 -0.47 -14.14
N VAL A 14 1.70 -0.70 -12.85
CA VAL A 14 1.46 -1.99 -12.20
C VAL A 14 -0.03 -2.34 -12.23
N HIS A 15 -0.90 -1.41 -11.84
CA HIS A 15 -2.35 -1.62 -11.89
C HIS A 15 -2.84 -1.85 -13.33
N ALA A 16 -2.38 -1.05 -14.29
CA ALA A 16 -2.75 -1.21 -15.68
C ALA A 16 -2.42 -2.61 -16.20
N LYS A 17 -1.19 -3.08 -15.94
CA LYS A 17 -0.76 -4.42 -16.32
C LYS A 17 -1.58 -5.52 -15.63
N ASN A 18 -1.80 -5.39 -14.33
CA ASN A 18 -2.55 -6.39 -13.57
C ASN A 18 -4.01 -6.49 -14.03
N ILE A 19 -4.68 -5.36 -14.27
CA ILE A 19 -6.05 -5.36 -14.80
C ILE A 19 -6.07 -6.04 -16.16
N SER A 20 -5.19 -5.66 -17.08
CA SER A 20 -5.16 -6.21 -18.43
C SER A 20 -4.87 -7.72 -18.47
N MET A 21 -4.13 -8.24 -17.49
CA MET A 21 -3.71 -9.66 -17.47
C MET A 21 -4.62 -10.56 -16.63
N PHE A 22 -5.19 -10.03 -15.54
CA PHE A 22 -5.81 -10.88 -14.52
C PHE A 22 -7.25 -10.52 -14.18
N VAL A 23 -7.82 -9.42 -14.71
CA VAL A 23 -9.17 -8.98 -14.38
C VAL A 23 -10.01 -8.80 -15.66
N PRO A 24 -10.44 -9.90 -16.29
CA PRO A 24 -11.14 -9.85 -17.58
C PRO A 24 -12.49 -9.11 -17.54
N GLU A 25 -13.07 -8.89 -16.36
CA GLU A 25 -14.31 -8.15 -16.17
C GLU A 25 -14.09 -6.62 -16.25
N MET A 26 -12.85 -6.16 -16.27
CA MET A 26 -12.48 -4.74 -16.36
C MET A 26 -11.78 -4.44 -17.69
N GLU A 27 -12.18 -3.32 -18.30
CA GLU A 27 -11.55 -2.76 -19.50
C GLU A 27 -11.00 -1.37 -19.16
N ILE A 28 -9.69 -1.16 -19.31
CA ILE A 28 -9.10 0.16 -19.15
C ILE A 28 -9.34 0.94 -20.44
N LYS A 29 -10.25 1.90 -20.41
CA LYS A 29 -10.58 2.72 -21.57
C LYS A 29 -9.56 3.82 -21.83
N THR A 30 -9.06 4.46 -20.75
CA THR A 30 -8.19 5.64 -20.85
C THR A 30 -7.19 5.66 -19.69
N ILE A 31 -5.95 6.02 -19.98
CA ILE A 31 -4.94 6.36 -18.96
C ILE A 31 -4.50 7.81 -19.15
N ALA A 32 -4.53 8.58 -18.06
CA ALA A 32 -4.18 10.00 -18.02
C ALA A 32 -2.90 10.23 -17.20
N ASP A 33 -2.00 11.05 -17.71
CA ASP A 33 -0.83 11.53 -16.96
C ASP A 33 -0.34 12.86 -17.55
N PRO A 34 -0.17 13.93 -16.75
CA PRO A 34 0.29 15.22 -17.28
C PRO A 34 1.67 15.15 -17.94
N PHE A 35 2.47 14.15 -17.60
CA PHE A 35 3.79 13.87 -18.18
C PHE A 35 3.76 12.77 -19.24
N MET A 36 2.57 12.51 -19.84
CA MET A 36 2.42 11.53 -20.92
C MET A 36 3.46 11.74 -22.01
N ASN A 37 4.15 10.66 -22.37
CA ASN A 37 5.20 10.63 -23.37
C ASN A 37 5.14 9.34 -24.20
N GLU A 38 5.93 9.27 -25.27
CA GLU A 38 5.94 8.15 -26.21
C GLU A 38 6.18 6.78 -25.53
N GLN A 39 7.04 6.72 -24.51
CA GLN A 39 7.30 5.49 -23.76
C GLN A 39 6.08 5.04 -22.97
N THR A 40 5.36 5.98 -22.35
CA THR A 40 4.13 5.69 -21.58
C THR A 40 2.98 5.30 -22.52
N GLU A 41 2.87 5.94 -23.69
CA GLU A 41 1.90 5.56 -24.72
C GLU A 41 2.19 4.16 -25.28
N ALA A 42 3.47 3.83 -25.52
CA ALA A 42 3.87 2.49 -25.95
C ALA A 42 3.51 1.42 -24.91
N PHE A 43 3.71 1.72 -23.62
CA PHE A 43 3.28 0.87 -22.52
C PHE A 43 1.76 0.70 -22.52
N ALA A 44 0.98 1.79 -22.65
CA ALA A 44 -0.48 1.73 -22.69
C ALA A 44 -0.96 0.82 -23.83
N ARG A 45 -0.39 0.99 -25.03
CA ARG A 45 -0.67 0.11 -26.18
C ARG A 45 -0.34 -1.36 -25.89
N SER A 46 0.75 -1.66 -25.21
CA SER A 46 1.11 -3.03 -24.84
C SER A 46 0.15 -3.68 -23.85
N CYS A 47 -0.58 -2.89 -23.07
CA CYS A 47 -1.64 -3.32 -22.18
C CYS A 47 -3.04 -3.33 -22.84
N GLY A 48 -3.14 -3.03 -24.17
CA GLY A 48 -4.42 -2.95 -24.86
C GLY A 48 -5.27 -1.72 -24.52
N ILE A 49 -4.68 -0.69 -23.93
CA ILE A 49 -5.40 0.54 -23.56
C ILE A 49 -5.53 1.43 -24.79
N PRO A 50 -6.77 1.72 -25.26
CA PRO A 50 -6.97 2.42 -26.53
C PRO A 50 -6.66 3.91 -26.48
N ASN A 51 -6.85 4.57 -25.32
CA ASN A 51 -6.72 6.01 -25.20
C ASN A 51 -5.69 6.42 -24.16
N THR A 52 -4.89 7.43 -24.52
CA THR A 52 -3.96 8.11 -23.60
C THR A 52 -4.21 9.61 -23.65
N THR A 53 -4.10 10.30 -22.52
CA THR A 53 -4.30 11.76 -22.45
C THR A 53 -3.39 12.40 -21.39
N LYS A 54 -3.24 13.72 -21.48
CA LYS A 54 -2.57 14.52 -20.45
C LYS A 54 -3.54 15.12 -19.42
N ASP A 55 -4.84 15.09 -19.71
CA ASP A 55 -5.87 15.69 -18.88
C ASP A 55 -6.76 14.63 -18.22
N ALA A 56 -6.77 14.59 -16.88
CA ALA A 56 -7.63 13.70 -16.12
C ALA A 56 -9.14 13.97 -16.36
N ASN A 57 -9.50 15.20 -16.80
CA ASN A 57 -10.89 15.54 -17.11
C ASN A 57 -11.45 14.70 -18.27
N ASP A 58 -10.62 14.23 -19.19
CA ASP A 58 -11.06 13.33 -20.26
C ASP A 58 -11.59 11.99 -19.70
N ILE A 59 -11.08 11.56 -18.54
CA ILE A 59 -11.58 10.39 -17.81
C ILE A 59 -12.82 10.74 -16.98
N LEU A 60 -12.76 11.85 -16.24
CA LEU A 60 -13.81 12.23 -15.31
C LEU A 60 -15.12 12.56 -16.03
N ASN A 61 -15.04 13.19 -17.20
CA ASN A 61 -16.21 13.59 -18.01
C ASN A 61 -16.69 12.52 -19.01
N ASP A 62 -15.98 11.38 -19.12
CA ASP A 62 -16.39 10.31 -20.02
C ASP A 62 -17.54 9.49 -19.41
N PRO A 63 -18.76 9.51 -20.00
CA PRO A 63 -19.91 8.80 -19.44
C PRO A 63 -19.81 7.28 -19.52
N GLU A 64 -18.91 6.73 -20.33
CA GLU A 64 -18.71 5.28 -20.41
C GLU A 64 -17.77 4.74 -19.33
N ILE A 65 -16.99 5.60 -18.66
CA ILE A 65 -16.11 5.19 -17.57
C ILE A 65 -16.93 5.14 -16.27
N GLU A 66 -17.01 3.96 -15.69
CA GLU A 66 -17.79 3.68 -14.47
C GLU A 66 -16.97 3.88 -13.18
N ALA A 67 -15.66 3.63 -13.26
CA ALA A 67 -14.76 3.75 -12.11
C ALA A 67 -13.39 4.31 -12.51
N VAL A 68 -12.72 4.93 -11.55
CA VAL A 68 -11.37 5.49 -11.73
C VAL A 68 -10.39 4.89 -10.73
N LEU A 69 -9.17 4.64 -11.19
CA LEU A 69 -8.04 4.31 -10.35
C LEU A 69 -7.15 5.56 -10.24
N ILE A 70 -7.01 6.11 -9.05
CA ILE A 70 -6.16 7.26 -8.77
C ILE A 70 -4.81 6.74 -8.30
N CYS A 71 -3.81 6.88 -9.17
CA CYS A 71 -2.44 6.40 -9.00
C CYS A 71 -1.41 7.54 -9.22
N SER A 72 -1.86 8.77 -9.10
CA SER A 72 -1.08 9.99 -9.26
C SER A 72 -0.18 10.26 -8.04
N SER A 73 0.40 11.45 -7.92
CA SER A 73 1.12 11.85 -6.71
C SER A 73 0.16 12.10 -5.54
N THR A 74 0.61 11.81 -4.33
CA THR A 74 -0.21 11.85 -3.10
C THR A 74 -0.93 13.19 -2.90
N ASP A 75 -0.26 14.29 -3.22
CA ASP A 75 -0.79 15.67 -3.09
C ASP A 75 -2.00 15.94 -3.99
N THR A 76 -2.32 15.04 -4.92
CA THR A 76 -3.46 15.15 -5.83
C THR A 76 -4.59 14.16 -5.54
N HIS A 77 -4.37 13.18 -4.65
CA HIS A 77 -5.34 12.11 -4.40
C HIS A 77 -6.67 12.63 -3.89
N SER A 78 -6.66 13.44 -2.83
CA SER A 78 -7.88 14.02 -2.24
C SER A 78 -8.70 14.82 -3.25
N LYS A 79 -8.02 15.62 -4.09
CA LYS A 79 -8.64 16.37 -5.18
C LYS A 79 -9.36 15.45 -6.16
N TYR A 80 -8.65 14.45 -6.69
CA TYR A 80 -9.23 13.55 -7.69
C TYR A 80 -10.32 12.65 -7.11
N ILE A 81 -10.26 12.28 -5.82
CA ILE A 81 -11.38 11.58 -5.15
C ILE A 81 -12.64 12.45 -5.18
N ILE A 82 -12.54 13.74 -4.81
CA ILE A 82 -13.67 14.66 -4.79
C ILE A 82 -14.24 14.87 -6.20
N GLU A 83 -13.39 15.11 -7.18
CA GLU A 83 -13.80 15.31 -8.57
C GLU A 83 -14.46 14.06 -9.16
N ALA A 84 -13.91 12.87 -8.92
CA ALA A 84 -14.48 11.61 -9.37
C ALA A 84 -15.83 11.30 -8.69
N ALA A 85 -15.95 11.60 -7.40
CA ALA A 85 -17.21 11.47 -6.66
C ALA A 85 -18.30 12.37 -7.27
N HIS A 86 -18.00 13.64 -7.54
CA HIS A 86 -18.92 14.56 -8.19
C HIS A 86 -19.29 14.14 -9.61
N ALA A 87 -18.39 13.46 -10.31
CA ALA A 87 -18.66 12.85 -11.62
C ALA A 87 -19.43 11.52 -11.55
N GLY A 88 -19.82 11.07 -10.33
CA GLY A 88 -20.59 9.85 -10.10
C GLY A 88 -19.80 8.55 -10.35
N LYS A 89 -18.47 8.60 -10.35
CA LYS A 89 -17.61 7.45 -10.61
C LYS A 89 -17.23 6.72 -9.33
N HIS A 90 -17.20 5.40 -9.36
CA HIS A 90 -16.59 4.60 -8.30
C HIS A 90 -15.07 4.83 -8.27
N ILE A 91 -14.44 4.72 -7.11
CA ILE A 91 -13.07 5.19 -6.90
C ILE A 91 -12.24 4.11 -6.22
N PHE A 92 -11.13 3.76 -6.85
CA PHE A 92 -9.97 3.19 -6.17
C PHE A 92 -8.90 4.28 -6.09
N CYS A 93 -8.30 4.47 -4.93
CA CYS A 93 -7.22 5.43 -4.75
C CYS A 93 -6.05 4.79 -4.04
N GLU A 94 -4.83 5.02 -4.51
CA GLU A 94 -3.62 4.64 -3.80
C GLU A 94 -3.49 5.37 -2.46
N LYS A 95 -2.82 4.75 -1.54
CA LYS A 95 -2.51 5.31 -0.22
C LYS A 95 -1.35 6.34 -0.32
N PRO A 96 -1.26 7.30 0.59
CA PRO A 96 -2.31 7.81 1.48
C PRO A 96 -3.30 8.69 0.70
N ILE A 97 -4.48 8.93 1.25
CA ILE A 97 -5.45 9.86 0.62
C ILE A 97 -4.89 11.28 0.55
N ASP A 98 -4.33 11.75 1.66
CA ASP A 98 -3.65 13.06 1.78
C ASP A 98 -2.83 13.06 3.08
N TYR A 99 -1.93 14.03 3.24
CA TYR A 99 -1.22 14.28 4.51
C TYR A 99 -2.03 15.15 5.47
N ASP A 100 -3.04 15.89 4.97
CA ASP A 100 -3.94 16.74 5.73
C ASP A 100 -5.26 15.99 6.01
N LEU A 101 -5.53 15.72 7.30
CA LEU A 101 -6.75 15.04 7.72
C LEU A 101 -8.02 15.79 7.33
N THR A 102 -7.98 17.13 7.22
CA THR A 102 -9.14 17.91 6.75
C THR A 102 -9.49 17.54 5.31
N LYS A 103 -8.48 17.41 4.46
CA LYS A 103 -8.67 16.98 3.05
C LYS A 103 -9.08 15.51 2.96
N VAL A 104 -8.52 14.63 3.84
CA VAL A 104 -8.93 13.22 3.93
C VAL A 104 -10.42 13.13 4.24
N HIS A 105 -10.89 13.85 5.26
CA HIS A 105 -12.32 13.87 5.60
C HIS A 105 -13.19 14.44 4.49
N ALA A 106 -12.77 15.52 3.84
CA ALA A 106 -13.49 16.09 2.70
C ALA A 106 -13.64 15.08 1.55
N ALA A 107 -12.58 14.36 1.21
CA ALA A 107 -12.59 13.34 0.16
C ALA A 107 -13.54 12.15 0.50
N ILE A 108 -13.48 11.66 1.74
CA ILE A 108 -14.35 10.57 2.20
C ILE A 108 -15.83 11.02 2.19
N ASN A 109 -16.11 12.25 2.67
CA ASN A 109 -17.46 12.77 2.70
C ASN A 109 -18.01 12.98 1.29
N ALA A 110 -17.23 13.51 0.35
CA ALA A 110 -17.66 13.67 -1.04
C ALA A 110 -18.06 12.32 -1.67
N ALA A 111 -17.27 11.27 -1.47
CA ALA A 111 -17.61 9.93 -1.96
C ALA A 111 -18.91 9.39 -1.31
N LYS A 112 -19.08 9.62 0.00
CA LYS A 112 -20.28 9.21 0.73
C LYS A 112 -21.52 9.95 0.27
N GLU A 113 -21.45 11.26 0.11
CA GLU A 113 -22.55 12.12 -0.34
C GLU A 113 -22.98 11.79 -1.78
N ALA A 114 -22.02 11.51 -2.66
CA ALA A 114 -22.29 11.08 -4.03
C ALA A 114 -22.80 9.62 -4.12
N GLY A 115 -22.77 8.84 -3.03
CA GLY A 115 -23.20 7.45 -3.02
C GLY A 115 -22.30 6.51 -3.84
N VAL A 116 -21.06 6.92 -4.13
CA VAL A 116 -20.09 6.11 -4.87
C VAL A 116 -19.22 5.28 -3.93
N LYS A 117 -18.68 4.18 -4.43
CA LYS A 117 -17.74 3.35 -3.66
C LYS A 117 -16.36 4.01 -3.68
N LEU A 118 -15.73 4.10 -2.52
CA LEU A 118 -14.33 4.50 -2.36
C LEU A 118 -13.56 3.36 -1.70
N GLN A 119 -12.52 2.89 -2.38
CA GLN A 119 -11.57 1.91 -1.84
C GLN A 119 -10.17 2.51 -1.86
N ILE A 120 -9.46 2.37 -0.75
CA ILE A 120 -8.06 2.80 -0.64
C ILE A 120 -7.13 1.59 -0.80
N GLY A 121 -6.01 1.80 -1.49
CA GLY A 121 -5.04 0.78 -1.87
C GLY A 121 -4.17 0.26 -0.73
N PHE A 122 -4.76 -0.19 0.37
CA PHE A 122 -4.05 -0.94 1.42
C PHE A 122 -3.83 -2.39 0.98
N CYS A 123 -2.86 -2.56 0.08
CA CYS A 123 -2.63 -3.82 -0.64
C CYS A 123 -2.31 -5.02 0.28
N ARG A 124 -1.71 -4.81 1.45
CA ARG A 124 -1.34 -5.89 2.37
C ARG A 124 -2.54 -6.68 2.91
N ARG A 125 -3.73 -6.10 2.96
CA ARG A 125 -4.97 -6.83 3.31
C ARG A 125 -5.32 -7.94 2.32
N PHE A 126 -4.74 -7.89 1.10
CA PHE A 126 -4.96 -8.82 0.00
C PHE A 126 -3.75 -9.71 -0.28
N ASP A 127 -2.65 -9.52 0.46
CA ASP A 127 -1.52 -10.44 0.46
C ASP A 127 -1.96 -11.81 1.00
N HIS A 128 -1.57 -12.90 0.34
CA HIS A 128 -2.06 -14.23 0.67
C HIS A 128 -1.59 -14.72 2.04
N ASN A 129 -0.37 -14.37 2.47
CA ASN A 129 0.17 -14.75 3.77
C ASN A 129 -0.49 -13.95 4.90
N HIS A 130 -0.50 -12.61 4.79
CA HIS A 130 -1.16 -11.75 5.77
C HIS A 130 -2.66 -12.04 5.87
N ARG A 131 -3.30 -12.37 4.73
CA ARG A 131 -4.70 -12.76 4.70
C ARG A 131 -4.95 -14.07 5.41
N ALA A 132 -4.07 -15.06 5.27
CA ALA A 132 -4.18 -16.34 5.98
C ALA A 132 -4.10 -16.12 7.50
N VAL A 133 -3.16 -15.29 7.98
CA VAL A 133 -3.08 -14.93 9.40
C VAL A 133 -4.37 -14.24 9.87
N TYR A 134 -4.86 -13.26 9.12
CA TYR A 134 -6.13 -12.59 9.44
C TYR A 134 -7.30 -13.57 9.54
N ASP A 135 -7.44 -14.49 8.57
CA ASP A 135 -8.54 -15.46 8.56
C ASP A 135 -8.44 -16.41 9.76
N MET A 136 -7.23 -16.84 10.18
CA MET A 136 -7.03 -17.62 11.40
C MET A 136 -7.47 -16.87 12.67
N VAL A 137 -7.12 -15.58 12.75
CA VAL A 137 -7.51 -14.72 13.88
C VAL A 137 -9.03 -14.52 13.92
N ARG A 138 -9.62 -14.16 12.78
CA ARG A 138 -11.06 -13.95 12.64
C ARG A 138 -11.87 -15.23 12.98
N ASP A 139 -11.37 -16.40 12.58
CA ASP A 139 -12.00 -17.69 12.85
C ASP A 139 -11.78 -18.17 14.30
N GLY A 140 -11.14 -17.35 15.15
CA GLY A 140 -10.95 -17.61 16.57
C GLY A 140 -9.86 -18.62 16.89
N LYS A 141 -8.98 -18.97 15.94
CA LYS A 141 -7.95 -20.01 16.12
C LYS A 141 -6.88 -19.64 17.16
N VAL A 142 -6.68 -18.35 17.40
CA VAL A 142 -5.73 -17.85 18.41
C VAL A 142 -6.41 -17.48 19.73
N GLY A 143 -7.73 -17.58 19.81
CA GLY A 143 -8.51 -17.10 20.95
C GLY A 143 -8.52 -15.56 21.03
N LYS A 144 -8.49 -15.00 22.24
CA LYS A 144 -8.42 -13.56 22.45
C LYS A 144 -7.02 -13.04 22.06
N VAL A 145 -6.96 -12.06 21.17
CA VAL A 145 -5.71 -11.42 20.76
C VAL A 145 -5.08 -10.70 21.94
N ASN A 146 -3.81 -10.98 22.22
CA ASN A 146 -3.01 -10.37 23.27
C ASN A 146 -1.92 -9.46 22.71
N ILE A 147 -1.11 -9.95 21.76
CA ILE A 147 0.03 -9.22 21.19
C ILE A 147 0.01 -9.33 19.68
N ILE A 148 0.26 -8.20 18.99
CA ILE A 148 0.49 -8.14 17.54
C ILE A 148 1.92 -7.64 17.33
N LYS A 149 2.68 -8.33 16.49
CA LYS A 149 4.00 -7.88 16.04
C LYS A 149 4.01 -7.76 14.53
N ILE A 150 4.58 -6.66 14.04
CA ILE A 150 4.75 -6.40 12.61
C ILE A 150 6.19 -5.97 12.38
N SER A 151 6.89 -6.69 11.51
CA SER A 151 8.20 -6.29 11.00
C SER A 151 8.05 -5.88 9.54
N SER A 152 8.56 -4.70 9.19
CA SER A 152 8.47 -4.18 7.83
C SER A 152 9.77 -3.47 7.49
N ARG A 153 10.58 -4.09 6.62
CA ARG A 153 11.91 -3.60 6.28
C ARG A 153 12.13 -3.65 4.77
N ASP A 154 12.54 -2.52 4.20
CA ASP A 154 12.88 -2.42 2.79
C ASP A 154 14.30 -2.92 2.52
N PRO A 155 14.61 -3.45 1.33
CA PRO A 155 15.96 -3.91 1.00
C PRO A 155 16.96 -2.76 0.88
N GLU A 156 16.54 -1.61 0.36
CA GLU A 156 17.33 -0.40 0.19
C GLU A 156 16.49 0.85 0.47
N PRO A 157 17.11 1.92 1.01
CA PRO A 157 16.41 3.17 1.25
C PRO A 157 16.01 3.84 -0.07
N PRO A 158 14.89 4.58 -0.08
CA PRO A 158 14.52 5.38 -1.24
C PRO A 158 15.47 6.56 -1.43
N PRO A 159 15.58 7.13 -2.64
CA PRO A 159 16.36 8.35 -2.87
C PRO A 159 15.91 9.49 -1.93
N VAL A 160 16.86 10.28 -1.42
CA VAL A 160 16.57 11.43 -0.53
C VAL A 160 15.59 12.42 -1.14
N SER A 161 15.62 12.60 -2.47
CA SER A 161 14.66 13.45 -3.19
C SER A 161 13.21 12.96 -3.02
N TYR A 162 13.00 11.65 -2.93
CA TYR A 162 11.69 11.06 -2.66
C TYR A 162 11.29 11.22 -1.18
N VAL A 163 12.22 11.02 -0.25
CA VAL A 163 11.97 11.21 1.20
C VAL A 163 11.37 12.58 1.48
N LYS A 164 11.90 13.63 0.85
CA LYS A 164 11.43 15.03 1.02
C LYS A 164 9.96 15.27 0.68
N VAL A 165 9.36 14.41 -0.13
CA VAL A 165 7.97 14.58 -0.63
C VAL A 165 7.04 13.42 -0.27
N SER A 166 7.58 12.33 0.29
CA SER A 166 6.80 11.12 0.59
C SER A 166 5.98 11.18 1.88
N GLY A 167 6.24 12.17 2.73
CA GLY A 167 5.68 12.25 4.09
C GLY A 167 6.46 11.44 5.12
N GLY A 168 7.64 10.91 4.76
CA GLY A 168 8.53 10.19 5.64
C GLY A 168 8.11 8.75 5.93
N ILE A 169 8.88 8.10 6.82
CA ILE A 169 8.70 6.67 7.12
C ILE A 169 7.28 6.33 7.60
N PHE A 170 6.65 7.22 8.36
CA PHE A 170 5.33 6.98 8.95
C PHE A 170 4.19 7.04 7.91
N TYR A 171 4.20 8.00 6.99
CA TYR A 171 3.16 8.15 5.97
C TYR A 171 3.40 7.31 4.73
N ASP A 172 4.65 7.05 4.38
CA ASP A 172 4.99 6.30 3.18
C ASP A 172 5.01 4.79 3.42
N MET A 173 5.74 4.35 4.46
CA MET A 173 6.01 2.95 4.75
C MET A 173 5.08 2.41 5.85
N MET A 174 5.13 2.98 7.05
CA MET A 174 4.46 2.44 8.23
C MET A 174 2.93 2.58 8.18
N ILE A 175 2.38 3.41 7.29
CA ILE A 175 0.93 3.50 7.08
C ILE A 175 0.31 2.13 6.77
N HIS A 176 1.03 1.27 6.06
CA HIS A 176 0.62 -0.10 5.79
C HIS A 176 0.55 -0.95 7.05
N ASP A 177 1.49 -0.73 7.96
CA ASP A 177 1.59 -1.49 9.21
C ASP A 177 0.53 -1.02 10.22
N PHE A 178 0.24 0.29 10.27
CA PHE A 178 -0.87 0.83 11.07
C PHE A 178 -2.22 0.28 10.61
N ASP A 179 -2.44 0.20 9.32
CA ASP A 179 -3.65 -0.41 8.76
C ASP A 179 -3.73 -1.90 9.10
N MET A 180 -2.63 -2.64 8.92
CA MET A 180 -2.56 -4.07 9.21
C MET A 180 -2.74 -4.36 10.71
N ALA A 181 -2.15 -3.56 11.58
CA ALA A 181 -2.30 -3.72 13.03
C ALA A 181 -3.78 -3.61 13.46
N ARG A 182 -4.50 -2.60 12.96
CA ARG A 182 -5.95 -2.44 13.21
C ARG A 182 -6.76 -3.60 12.59
N PHE A 183 -6.39 -4.04 11.40
CA PHE A 183 -7.07 -5.13 10.69
C PHE A 183 -6.93 -6.45 11.43
N LEU A 184 -5.73 -6.79 11.93
CA LEU A 184 -5.46 -8.00 12.72
C LEU A 184 -6.06 -7.93 14.13
N ALA A 185 -6.02 -6.75 14.78
CA ALA A 185 -6.60 -6.57 16.11
C ALA A 185 -8.13 -6.64 16.11
N GLY A 186 -8.77 -6.30 14.99
CA GLY A 186 -10.22 -6.08 14.91
C GLY A 186 -10.69 -5.00 15.88
N SER A 187 -9.83 -4.01 16.22
CA SER A 187 -10.05 -3.01 17.26
C SER A 187 -9.30 -1.72 16.94
N GLU A 188 -9.78 -0.60 17.47
CA GLU A 188 -9.13 0.70 17.29
C GLU A 188 -7.99 0.93 18.27
N VAL A 189 -7.03 1.76 17.84
CA VAL A 189 -5.85 2.13 18.64
C VAL A 189 -6.22 3.27 19.58
N THR A 190 -5.85 3.15 20.87
CA THR A 190 -6.08 4.17 21.91
C THR A 190 -4.82 4.89 22.36
N GLU A 191 -3.67 4.24 22.27
CA GLU A 191 -2.38 4.84 22.64
C GLU A 191 -1.31 4.46 21.62
N VAL A 192 -0.45 5.43 21.29
CA VAL A 192 0.69 5.26 20.38
C VAL A 192 1.93 5.85 21.05
N ASN A 193 3.04 5.09 21.05
CA ASN A 193 4.36 5.61 21.41
C ASN A 193 5.35 5.21 20.31
N ALA A 194 6.12 6.17 19.81
CA ALA A 194 7.04 5.98 18.69
C ALA A 194 8.45 6.47 19.05
N ILE A 195 9.45 5.68 18.66
CA ILE A 195 10.86 6.03 18.73
C ILE A 195 11.41 5.88 17.31
N GLY A 196 12.07 6.92 16.80
CA GLY A 196 12.72 6.92 15.50
C GLY A 196 14.17 7.36 15.58
N SER A 197 15.00 6.86 14.69
CA SER A 197 16.42 7.19 14.59
C SER A 197 16.89 7.15 13.13
N VAL A 198 17.99 7.83 12.87
CA VAL A 198 18.73 7.78 11.60
C VAL A 198 19.89 6.82 11.79
N LEU A 199 19.75 5.59 11.32
CA LEU A 199 20.72 4.49 11.50
C LEU A 199 21.26 3.93 10.18
N VAL A 200 20.64 4.30 9.06
CA VAL A 200 20.93 3.75 7.73
C VAL A 200 21.61 4.79 6.84
N ASP A 201 20.97 5.94 6.63
CA ASP A 201 21.46 7.00 5.71
C ASP A 201 21.32 8.38 6.37
N PRO A 202 22.45 9.05 6.68
CA PRO A 202 22.43 10.42 7.21
C PRO A 202 21.66 11.42 6.35
N GLY A 203 21.59 11.21 5.01
CA GLY A 203 20.83 12.07 4.10
C GLY A 203 19.33 12.06 4.36
N ILE A 204 18.79 10.97 4.92
CA ILE A 204 17.39 10.90 5.36
C ILE A 204 17.18 11.83 6.56
N GLY A 205 18.10 11.81 7.52
CA GLY A 205 18.09 12.74 8.66
C GLY A 205 18.20 14.20 8.24
N GLU A 206 19.07 14.52 7.27
CA GLU A 206 19.18 15.87 6.69
C GLU A 206 17.89 16.31 5.98
N ALA A 207 17.12 15.36 5.46
CA ALA A 207 15.81 15.62 4.85
C ALA A 207 14.68 15.80 5.90
N GLY A 208 14.97 15.63 7.20
CA GLY A 208 14.02 15.82 8.30
C GLY A 208 13.19 14.58 8.63
N ASP A 209 13.62 13.38 8.21
CA ASP A 209 12.96 12.10 8.46
C ASP A 209 13.85 11.15 9.28
N VAL A 210 13.33 10.01 9.66
CA VAL A 210 14.06 8.89 10.23
C VAL A 210 14.01 7.70 9.28
N ASP A 211 14.98 6.79 9.36
CA ASP A 211 15.04 5.61 8.51
C ASP A 211 14.77 4.30 9.28
N THR A 212 14.73 4.38 10.58
CA THR A 212 14.44 3.25 11.47
C THR A 212 13.50 3.72 12.57
N ALA A 213 12.41 2.99 12.78
CA ALA A 213 11.41 3.34 13.79
C ALA A 213 10.84 2.10 14.48
N LEU A 214 10.57 2.26 15.78
CA LEU A 214 9.83 1.30 16.59
C LEU A 214 8.59 2.01 17.14
N VAL A 215 7.41 1.38 16.97
CA VAL A 215 6.14 1.91 17.46
C VAL A 215 5.46 0.86 18.32
N THR A 216 4.96 1.28 19.49
CA THR A 216 4.07 0.48 20.32
C THR A 216 2.66 1.03 20.28
N LEU A 217 1.68 0.13 20.28
CA LEU A 217 0.25 0.42 20.17
C LEU A 217 -0.50 -0.23 21.33
N LYS A 218 -1.56 0.43 21.79
CA LYS A 218 -2.55 -0.18 22.68
C LYS A 218 -3.93 -0.07 22.02
N PHE A 219 -4.69 -1.13 22.09
CA PHE A 219 -6.00 -1.23 21.45
C PHE A 219 -7.14 -1.18 22.48
N GLU A 220 -8.34 -0.75 22.06
CA GLU A 220 -9.54 -0.69 22.90
C GLU A 220 -9.91 -2.05 23.52
N ASN A 221 -9.69 -3.16 22.78
CA ASN A 221 -9.94 -4.52 23.27
C ASN A 221 -8.90 -5.01 24.30
N GLY A 222 -7.90 -4.17 24.63
CA GLY A 222 -6.83 -4.44 25.59
C GLY A 222 -5.61 -5.15 24.99
N ALA A 223 -5.59 -5.50 23.71
CA ALA A 223 -4.40 -6.00 23.02
C ALA A 223 -3.32 -4.90 22.96
N ILE A 224 -2.07 -5.32 22.81
CA ILE A 224 -0.92 -4.44 22.56
C ILE A 224 -0.25 -4.81 21.24
N GLY A 225 0.40 -3.83 20.61
CA GLY A 225 1.09 -4.07 19.34
C GLY A 225 2.49 -3.47 19.34
N VAL A 226 3.36 -4.03 18.52
CA VAL A 226 4.67 -3.45 18.20
C VAL A 226 4.91 -3.54 16.69
N ILE A 227 5.41 -2.45 16.14
CA ILE A 227 5.82 -2.35 14.73
C ILE A 227 7.29 -1.96 14.72
N ASP A 228 8.12 -2.71 14.00
CA ASP A 228 9.49 -2.32 13.68
C ASP A 228 9.65 -2.09 12.19
N ASN A 229 10.14 -0.91 11.83
CA ASN A 229 10.43 -0.53 10.46
C ASN A 229 11.89 -0.13 10.27
N SER A 230 12.45 -0.49 9.14
CA SER A 230 13.75 0.00 8.69
C SER A 230 13.75 0.19 7.18
N ARG A 231 14.41 1.27 6.71
CA ARG A 231 14.62 1.52 5.29
C ARG A 231 15.71 0.65 4.68
N LYS A 232 16.34 -0.25 5.46
CA LYS A 232 17.37 -1.16 4.93
C LYS A 232 17.41 -2.50 5.65
N ALA A 233 17.17 -3.56 4.90
CA ALA A 233 17.45 -4.94 5.29
C ALA A 233 18.37 -5.58 4.27
N VAL A 234 19.62 -5.81 4.63
CA VAL A 234 20.67 -6.30 3.70
C VAL A 234 20.36 -7.69 3.11
N TYR A 235 19.38 -8.39 3.67
CA TYR A 235 18.93 -9.71 3.24
C TYR A 235 17.66 -9.67 2.35
N GLY A 236 17.17 -8.48 1.99
CA GLY A 236 16.00 -8.30 1.14
C GLY A 236 14.77 -7.78 1.88
N TYR A 237 13.62 -7.77 1.24
CA TYR A 237 12.35 -7.42 1.88
C TYR A 237 12.07 -8.33 3.06
N ASP A 238 11.66 -7.71 4.19
CA ASP A 238 11.21 -8.42 5.38
C ASP A 238 9.85 -7.88 5.82
N GLN A 239 8.79 -8.63 5.52
CA GLN A 239 7.40 -8.22 5.74
C GLN A 239 6.68 -9.36 6.46
N ARG A 240 6.58 -9.28 7.79
CA ARG A 240 6.02 -10.36 8.61
C ARG A 240 5.05 -9.84 9.64
N VAL A 241 4.03 -10.64 9.94
CA VAL A 241 3.09 -10.39 11.01
C VAL A 241 3.01 -11.60 11.95
N GLU A 242 2.83 -11.34 13.24
CA GLU A 242 2.58 -12.34 14.27
C GLU A 242 1.41 -11.87 15.14
N VAL A 243 0.43 -12.73 15.38
CA VAL A 243 -0.67 -12.51 16.30
C VAL A 243 -0.66 -13.59 17.37
N PHE A 244 -0.27 -13.21 18.57
CA PHE A 244 -0.28 -14.08 19.76
C PHE A 244 -1.57 -13.85 20.54
N GLY A 245 -2.29 -14.92 20.83
CA GLY A 245 -3.54 -14.89 21.57
C GLY A 245 -3.56 -15.89 22.72
N SER A 246 -4.72 -15.98 23.37
CA SER A 246 -4.92 -16.83 24.57
C SER A 246 -4.89 -18.33 24.27
N GLU A 247 -5.08 -18.75 23.01
CA GLU A 247 -5.21 -20.16 22.61
C GLU A 247 -4.18 -20.57 21.56
N GLY A 248 -3.40 -19.62 21.03
CA GLY A 248 -2.41 -19.92 20.02
C GLY A 248 -1.68 -18.69 19.47
N CYS A 249 -0.85 -18.95 18.50
CA CYS A 249 -0.12 -17.95 17.75
C CYS A 249 -0.27 -18.21 16.25
N ALA A 250 -0.62 -17.19 15.48
CA ALA A 250 -0.62 -17.23 14.04
C ALA A 250 0.45 -16.25 13.52
N GLU A 251 1.31 -16.70 12.65
CA GLU A 251 2.37 -15.89 12.05
C GLU A 251 2.56 -16.23 10.59
N ASP A 252 3.11 -15.30 9.84
CA ASP A 252 3.59 -15.56 8.49
C ASP A 252 5.11 -15.37 8.40
N GLN A 253 5.67 -15.86 7.31
CA GLN A 253 7.07 -15.71 6.94
C GLN A 253 7.14 -15.09 5.54
N ASN A 254 8.28 -14.47 5.22
CA ASN A 254 8.50 -13.98 3.88
C ASN A 254 8.45 -15.13 2.85
N ASP A 255 7.86 -14.85 1.70
CA ASP A 255 7.93 -15.78 0.57
C ASP A 255 9.38 -15.98 0.12
N THR A 256 9.72 -17.22 -0.15
CA THR A 256 10.98 -17.55 -0.83
C THR A 256 10.74 -17.60 -2.34
N PRO A 257 11.68 -17.10 -3.17
CA PRO A 257 11.54 -17.14 -4.63
C PRO A 257 11.31 -18.56 -5.18
N ASN A 258 11.83 -19.56 -4.48
CA ASN A 258 11.69 -20.98 -4.79
C ASN A 258 12.10 -21.83 -3.58
N THR A 259 11.87 -23.15 -3.67
CA THR A 259 12.26 -24.13 -2.65
C THR A 259 13.61 -24.79 -2.93
N ALA A 260 14.39 -24.29 -3.90
CA ALA A 260 15.68 -24.87 -4.25
C ALA A 260 16.68 -24.71 -3.11
N VAL A 261 17.50 -25.71 -2.92
CA VAL A 261 18.61 -25.76 -1.95
C VAL A 261 19.89 -26.06 -2.68
N LEU A 262 20.86 -25.16 -2.55
CA LEU A 262 22.21 -25.40 -3.01
C LEU A 262 23.05 -25.94 -1.84
N SER A 263 23.47 -27.19 -1.90
CA SER A 263 24.36 -27.80 -0.91
C SER A 263 25.77 -27.87 -1.45
N THR A 264 26.72 -27.34 -0.73
CA THR A 264 28.15 -27.35 -1.04
C THR A 264 28.97 -27.81 0.17
N ALA A 265 30.27 -27.90 0.03
CA ALA A 265 31.15 -28.19 1.16
C ALA A 265 31.10 -27.13 2.26
N ASP A 266 30.70 -25.89 1.91
CA ASP A 266 30.59 -24.74 2.83
C ASP A 266 29.23 -24.63 3.53
N GLY A 267 28.28 -25.51 3.19
CA GLY A 267 26.95 -25.54 3.78
C GLY A 267 25.82 -25.57 2.76
N ALA A 268 24.59 -25.34 3.26
CA ALA A 268 23.36 -25.28 2.45
C ALA A 268 22.80 -23.86 2.39
N VAL A 269 22.44 -23.39 1.18
CA VAL A 269 21.79 -22.13 0.92
C VAL A 269 20.38 -22.42 0.38
N HIS A 270 19.36 -21.85 1.02
CA HIS A 270 17.96 -22.01 0.66
C HIS A 270 17.46 -20.80 -0.14
N GLY A 271 16.51 -21.03 -1.04
CA GLY A 271 15.84 -19.95 -1.77
C GLY A 271 16.82 -19.13 -2.62
N VAL A 272 17.71 -19.80 -3.35
CA VAL A 272 18.73 -19.12 -4.17
C VAL A 272 18.06 -18.14 -5.13
N ALA A 273 18.37 -16.84 -4.98
CA ALA A 273 17.95 -15.82 -5.92
C ALA A 273 18.66 -16.01 -7.27
N TYR A 274 17.96 -15.76 -8.38
CA TYR A 274 18.52 -15.82 -9.73
C TYR A 274 19.31 -14.55 -10.03
#